data_8d9b37e2dd708d44be6750448cef9a84
#
_entry.id   8d9b37e2dd708d44be6750448cef9a84
#
_cell.length_a   1.000
_cell.length_b   1.000
_cell.length_c   1.000
_cell.angle_alpha   90.00
_cell.angle_beta   90.00
_cell.angle_gamma   90.00
#
_symmetry.space_group_name_H-M   'P 1'
#
loop_
_entity.id
_entity.type
_entity.pdbx_description
1 polymer ?
#
loop_
_entity_poly.entity_id
_entity_poly.type
_entity_poly.pdbx_seq_one_letter_code
_entity_poly.pdbx_strand_id
1 'polypeptide(L)'
;EAAAALPVPKDVALKDPADFQWIGKPLTRFDTPAKVDGTATFGIDVKLPGMLHAALAQPPMLGGKLRSLDDSAAKGMPGVRQIVNTSSGVAVVADSWWQARKARDALRIGWDGSATAALNDGSILRGLKQASGGAGLVARKVGDAEAALKSARRIVRAEYQLPLLAHATLEPQVCTADVRAGACDLYIPTQSQGAAQAAAATAAGLAPAQVNVHTTFLGGGFGRRLEVDVISAAVEASKAVGKPVKLLWTREDDTTHDAY
;
A
#
# COMPACT_ATOMS: atom_id res chain seq x y z
N GLU A 1 10.60 -11.07 -32.31
CA GLU A 1 10.17 -12.38 -32.85
C GLU A 1 11.35 -13.31 -33.09
N ALA A 2 12.47 -12.86 -33.77
CA ALA A 2 13.63 -13.71 -34.01
C ALA A 2 14.27 -14.29 -32.73
N ALA A 3 14.40 -13.51 -31.66
CA ALA A 3 14.95 -13.96 -30.40
C ALA A 3 14.07 -15.01 -29.69
N ALA A 4 12.75 -14.97 -29.88
CA ALA A 4 11.83 -15.92 -29.27
C ALA A 4 11.93 -17.34 -29.92
N ALA A 5 12.49 -17.43 -31.11
CA ALA A 5 12.71 -18.68 -31.81
C ALA A 5 14.04 -19.37 -31.44
N LEU A 6 14.91 -18.68 -30.70
CA LEU A 6 16.19 -19.25 -30.26
C LEU A 6 15.99 -20.20 -29.08
N PRO A 7 16.76 -21.33 -29.03
CA PRO A 7 16.72 -22.21 -27.86
C PRO A 7 17.25 -21.47 -26.63
N VAL A 8 16.61 -21.68 -25.48
CA VAL A 8 17.10 -21.15 -24.21
C VAL A 8 18.45 -21.82 -23.89
N PRO A 9 19.54 -21.04 -23.70
CA PRO A 9 20.84 -21.63 -23.35
C PRO A 9 20.77 -22.29 -21.97
N LYS A 10 21.27 -23.52 -21.84
CA LYS A 10 21.27 -24.27 -20.58
C LYS A 10 22.40 -23.85 -19.65
N ASP A 11 23.56 -23.58 -20.23
CA ASP A 11 24.77 -23.19 -19.51
C ASP A 11 25.27 -21.86 -20.07
N VAL A 12 25.13 -20.81 -19.28
CA VAL A 12 25.59 -19.46 -19.64
C VAL A 12 26.86 -19.16 -18.85
N ALA A 13 27.98 -18.97 -19.55
CA ALA A 13 29.17 -18.49 -18.90
C ALA A 13 28.98 -17.09 -18.33
N LEU A 14 29.16 -16.95 -17.02
CA LEU A 14 29.10 -15.65 -16.36
C LEU A 14 30.39 -14.86 -16.61
N LYS A 15 30.28 -13.55 -16.67
CA LYS A 15 31.43 -12.66 -16.78
C LYS A 15 32.30 -12.78 -15.53
N ASP A 16 33.64 -12.86 -15.73
CA ASP A 16 34.58 -12.85 -14.60
C ASP A 16 34.44 -11.52 -13.80
N PRO A 17 34.48 -11.57 -12.48
CA PRO A 17 34.49 -10.35 -11.65
C PRO A 17 35.60 -9.35 -12.03
N ALA A 18 36.75 -9.82 -12.52
CA ALA A 18 37.84 -8.96 -13.01
C ALA A 18 37.42 -8.09 -14.21
N ASP A 19 36.44 -8.56 -15.00
CA ASP A 19 35.91 -7.87 -16.19
C ASP A 19 34.74 -6.95 -15.91
N PHE A 20 34.34 -6.76 -14.64
CA PHE A 20 33.23 -5.90 -14.27
C PHE A 20 33.55 -4.44 -14.54
N GLN A 21 32.75 -3.81 -15.41
CA GLN A 21 32.88 -2.39 -15.77
C GLN A 21 32.00 -1.48 -14.91
N TRP A 22 30.87 -2.02 -14.43
CA TRP A 22 29.82 -1.25 -13.73
C TRP A 22 29.64 -1.69 -12.29
N ILE A 23 29.68 -2.99 -12.02
CA ILE A 23 29.53 -3.52 -10.67
C ILE A 23 30.68 -3.05 -9.80
N GLY A 24 30.38 -2.53 -8.62
CA GLY A 24 31.37 -1.99 -7.68
C GLY A 24 31.87 -0.59 -8.02
N LYS A 25 31.30 0.10 -9.01
CA LYS A 25 31.63 1.49 -9.36
C LYS A 25 30.53 2.44 -8.87
N PRO A 26 30.86 3.63 -8.37
CA PRO A 26 29.88 4.66 -8.05
C PRO A 26 29.32 5.23 -9.36
N LEU A 27 28.05 4.95 -9.62
CA LEU A 27 27.33 5.44 -10.81
C LEU A 27 26.25 6.42 -10.38
N THR A 28 26.16 7.52 -11.11
CA THR A 28 25.04 8.46 -10.95
C THR A 28 23.79 7.87 -11.59
N ARG A 29 22.67 7.89 -10.87
CA ARG A 29 21.39 7.49 -11.42
C ARG A 29 20.92 8.52 -12.43
N PHE A 30 20.43 8.04 -13.59
CA PHE A 30 19.93 8.93 -14.66
C PHE A 30 18.62 9.65 -14.30
N ASP A 31 17.85 9.14 -13.34
CA ASP A 31 16.59 9.72 -12.85
C ASP A 31 16.77 10.71 -11.68
N THR A 32 17.99 10.92 -11.18
CA THR A 32 18.29 11.85 -10.09
C THR A 32 17.93 13.30 -10.41
N PRO A 33 18.26 13.85 -11.61
CA PRO A 33 17.92 15.25 -11.92
C PRO A 33 16.44 15.53 -11.77
N ALA A 34 15.55 14.72 -12.33
CA ALA A 34 14.11 14.90 -12.25
C ALA A 34 13.58 14.90 -10.80
N LYS A 35 14.25 14.16 -9.90
CA LYS A 35 13.85 14.07 -8.49
C LYS A 35 14.32 15.24 -7.63
N VAL A 36 15.30 16.02 -8.09
CA VAL A 36 15.83 17.16 -7.35
C VAL A 36 15.42 18.51 -7.94
N ASP A 37 14.98 18.56 -9.19
CA ASP A 37 14.49 19.77 -9.86
C ASP A 37 12.96 19.91 -9.84
N GLY A 38 12.24 18.90 -9.28
CA GLY A 38 10.79 18.91 -9.13
C GLY A 38 10.02 18.49 -10.39
N THR A 39 10.68 17.95 -11.42
CA THR A 39 10.02 17.48 -12.66
C THR A 39 9.53 16.03 -12.57
N ALA A 40 9.98 15.25 -11.58
CA ALA A 40 9.50 13.89 -11.35
C ALA A 40 8.04 13.91 -10.88
N THR A 41 7.20 13.06 -11.48
CA THR A 41 5.79 12.92 -11.12
C THR A 41 5.62 11.79 -10.11
N PHE A 42 5.24 12.14 -8.89
CA PHE A 42 4.85 11.20 -7.84
C PHE A 42 3.33 10.97 -7.84
N GLY A 43 2.85 10.03 -7.06
CA GLY A 43 1.41 9.75 -6.97
C GLY A 43 0.58 10.96 -6.56
N ILE A 44 1.10 11.75 -5.62
CA ILE A 44 0.44 12.96 -5.12
C ILE A 44 0.31 14.04 -6.21
N ASP A 45 1.22 14.06 -7.21
CA ASP A 45 1.26 15.07 -8.27
C ASP A 45 0.30 14.79 -9.43
N VAL A 46 -0.24 13.58 -9.53
CA VAL A 46 -1.16 13.19 -10.61
C VAL A 46 -2.33 14.16 -10.71
N LYS A 47 -2.59 14.67 -11.90
CA LYS A 47 -3.73 15.56 -12.21
C LYS A 47 -4.43 15.08 -13.46
N LEU A 48 -5.74 14.88 -13.38
CA LEU A 48 -6.58 14.47 -14.50
C LEU A 48 -7.67 15.51 -14.72
N PRO A 49 -8.15 15.69 -15.97
CA PRO A 49 -9.27 16.58 -16.26
C PRO A 49 -10.52 16.20 -15.45
N GLY A 50 -11.13 17.18 -14.80
CA GLY A 50 -12.36 16.97 -14.03
C GLY A 50 -12.20 16.12 -12.74
N MET A 51 -10.95 15.85 -12.33
CA MET A 51 -10.64 15.06 -11.15
C MET A 51 -11.19 15.69 -9.87
N LEU A 52 -11.75 14.85 -9.02
CA LEU A 52 -12.15 15.16 -7.65
C LEU A 52 -11.14 14.59 -6.65
N HIS A 53 -11.28 15.01 -5.40
CA HIS A 53 -10.40 14.58 -4.32
C HIS A 53 -11.20 13.87 -3.24
N ALA A 54 -10.61 12.84 -2.62
CA ALA A 54 -11.23 12.12 -1.54
C ALA A 54 -10.34 12.06 -0.29
N ALA A 55 -10.99 12.14 0.87
CA ALA A 55 -10.42 11.82 2.18
C ALA A 55 -11.21 10.66 2.78
N LEU A 56 -10.53 9.68 3.36
CA LEU A 56 -11.11 8.45 3.88
C LEU A 56 -11.15 8.48 5.41
N ALA A 57 -12.30 8.21 6.00
CA ALA A 57 -12.44 7.87 7.41
C ALA A 57 -12.40 6.35 7.54
N GLN A 58 -11.44 5.82 8.27
CA GLN A 58 -11.23 4.39 8.49
C GLN A 58 -11.54 3.99 9.94
N PRO A 59 -11.89 2.72 10.22
CA PRO A 59 -12.04 2.25 11.58
C PRO A 59 -10.73 2.42 12.36
N PRO A 60 -10.76 3.01 13.56
CA PRO A 60 -9.56 3.21 14.38
C PRO A 60 -9.04 1.91 15.04
N MET A 61 -9.63 0.78 14.71
CA MET A 61 -9.22 -0.55 15.18
C MET A 61 -9.15 -1.52 14.02
N LEU A 62 -8.19 -2.43 14.07
CA LEU A 62 -7.99 -3.46 13.05
C LEU A 62 -9.27 -4.31 12.88
N GLY A 63 -9.69 -4.50 11.64
CA GLY A 63 -10.89 -5.29 11.31
C GLY A 63 -12.23 -4.66 11.75
N GLY A 64 -12.22 -3.40 12.16
CA GLY A 64 -13.43 -2.65 12.51
C GLY A 64 -14.38 -2.50 11.32
N LYS A 65 -15.69 -2.41 11.60
CA LYS A 65 -16.74 -2.28 10.58
C LYS A 65 -17.60 -1.04 10.85
N LEU A 66 -18.11 -0.45 9.78
CA LEU A 66 -19.09 0.62 9.89
C LEU A 66 -20.37 0.10 10.54
N ARG A 67 -20.78 0.72 11.68
CA ARG A 67 -22.02 0.42 12.38
C ARG A 67 -23.08 1.49 12.13
N SER A 68 -22.69 2.76 12.18
CA SER A 68 -23.60 3.88 11.94
C SER A 68 -22.86 5.07 11.33
N LEU A 69 -23.54 5.86 10.52
CA LEU A 69 -23.03 7.07 9.89
C LEU A 69 -24.06 8.17 10.02
N ASP A 70 -23.67 9.28 10.63
CA ASP A 70 -24.38 10.57 10.52
C ASP A 70 -23.48 11.53 9.72
N ASP A 71 -23.90 11.79 8.50
CA ASP A 71 -23.22 12.63 7.54
C ASP A 71 -23.88 14.01 7.34
N SER A 72 -24.89 14.32 8.14
CA SER A 72 -25.71 15.53 8.02
C SER A 72 -24.89 16.82 8.05
N ALA A 73 -23.88 16.89 8.93
CA ALA A 73 -22.99 18.04 9.03
C ALA A 73 -22.05 18.16 7.82
N ALA A 74 -21.64 17.05 7.22
CA ALA A 74 -20.67 17.01 6.13
C ALA A 74 -21.30 17.29 4.75
N LYS A 75 -22.50 16.78 4.50
CA LYS A 75 -23.20 16.87 3.19
C LYS A 75 -23.39 18.30 2.67
N GLY A 76 -23.63 19.26 3.57
CA GLY A 76 -23.86 20.67 3.21
C GLY A 76 -22.58 21.51 3.13
N MET A 77 -21.40 20.93 3.38
CA MET A 77 -20.16 21.70 3.39
C MET A 77 -19.72 22.10 1.97
N PRO A 78 -19.14 23.30 1.82
CA PRO A 78 -18.71 23.81 0.50
C PRO A 78 -17.77 22.83 -0.22
N GLY A 79 -18.08 22.56 -1.49
CA GLY A 79 -17.27 21.72 -2.37
C GLY A 79 -17.45 20.22 -2.17
N VAL A 80 -18.21 19.75 -1.19
CA VAL A 80 -18.54 18.33 -1.03
C VAL A 80 -19.44 17.89 -2.18
N ARG A 81 -19.06 16.80 -2.83
CA ARG A 81 -19.78 16.24 -3.96
C ARG A 81 -20.55 14.97 -3.60
N GLN A 82 -19.92 14.10 -2.82
CA GLN A 82 -20.55 12.85 -2.39
C GLN A 82 -19.86 12.27 -1.16
N ILE A 83 -20.63 11.57 -0.34
CA ILE A 83 -20.13 10.71 0.74
C ILE A 83 -20.39 9.28 0.33
N VAL A 84 -19.35 8.46 0.30
CA VAL A 84 -19.38 7.11 -0.25
C VAL A 84 -18.97 6.11 0.82
N ASN A 85 -19.85 5.15 1.11
CA ASN A 85 -19.48 4.00 1.91
C ASN A 85 -18.59 3.09 1.05
N THR A 86 -17.38 2.80 1.50
CA THR A 86 -16.42 1.94 0.83
C THR A 86 -16.14 0.70 1.67
N SER A 87 -15.50 -0.28 1.06
CA SER A 87 -15.08 -1.50 1.76
C SER A 87 -14.08 -1.23 2.90
N SER A 88 -13.36 -0.11 2.85
CA SER A 88 -12.34 0.29 3.84
C SER A 88 -12.82 1.35 4.84
N GLY A 89 -14.02 1.90 4.66
CA GLY A 89 -14.55 2.97 5.51
C GLY A 89 -15.47 3.93 4.77
N VAL A 90 -15.45 5.22 5.13
CA VAL A 90 -16.29 6.25 4.53
C VAL A 90 -15.44 7.28 3.83
N ALA A 91 -15.54 7.38 2.51
CA ALA A 91 -14.86 8.38 1.70
C ALA A 91 -15.74 9.63 1.51
N VAL A 92 -15.16 10.80 1.74
CA VAL A 92 -15.78 12.08 1.38
C VAL A 92 -15.10 12.58 0.11
N VAL A 93 -15.88 12.77 -0.95
CA VAL A 93 -15.41 13.28 -2.24
C VAL A 93 -15.79 14.75 -2.37
N ALA A 94 -14.80 15.59 -2.73
CA ALA A 94 -14.97 17.03 -2.85
C ALA A 94 -14.11 17.63 -3.99
N ASP A 95 -14.30 18.92 -4.27
CA ASP A 95 -13.57 19.66 -5.30
C ASP A 95 -12.07 19.81 -4.98
N SER A 96 -11.72 19.82 -3.70
CA SER A 96 -10.33 19.84 -3.25
C SER A 96 -10.13 18.87 -2.08
N TRP A 97 -8.89 18.41 -1.89
CA TRP A 97 -8.55 17.53 -0.78
C TRP A 97 -8.81 18.18 0.59
N TRP A 98 -8.56 19.48 0.71
CA TRP A 98 -8.83 20.20 1.96
C TRP A 98 -10.32 20.23 2.33
N GLN A 99 -11.20 20.43 1.34
CA GLN A 99 -12.65 20.35 1.54
C GLN A 99 -13.09 18.93 1.90
N ALA A 100 -12.55 17.92 1.20
CA ALA A 100 -12.82 16.51 1.52
C ALA A 100 -12.41 16.17 2.95
N ARG A 101 -11.20 16.58 3.38
CA ARG A 101 -10.70 16.36 4.75
C ARG A 101 -11.57 17.04 5.80
N LYS A 102 -11.87 18.33 5.64
CA LYS A 102 -12.72 19.04 6.60
C LYS A 102 -14.09 18.39 6.75
N ALA A 103 -14.70 17.96 5.65
CA ALA A 103 -16.00 17.32 5.69
C ALA A 103 -15.91 15.90 6.27
N ARG A 104 -14.83 15.15 6.01
CA ARG A 104 -14.56 13.87 6.66
C ARG A 104 -14.48 14.02 8.18
N ASP A 105 -13.79 15.05 8.65
CA ASP A 105 -13.61 15.31 10.08
C ASP A 105 -14.93 15.77 10.77
N ALA A 106 -15.93 16.18 10.00
CA ALA A 106 -17.27 16.51 10.47
C ALA A 106 -18.24 15.31 10.52
N LEU A 107 -17.84 14.15 9.98
CA LEU A 107 -18.65 12.94 10.06
C LEU A 107 -18.74 12.43 11.50
N ARG A 108 -19.89 11.91 11.86
CA ARG A 108 -20.08 11.16 13.11
C ARG A 108 -20.26 9.70 12.77
N ILE A 109 -19.23 8.91 13.05
CA ILE A 109 -19.18 7.50 12.65
C ILE A 109 -19.13 6.62 13.89
N GLY A 110 -20.04 5.66 13.98
CA GLY A 110 -19.97 4.57 14.94
C GLY A 110 -19.31 3.36 14.29
N TRP A 111 -18.22 2.89 14.88
CA TRP A 111 -17.53 1.69 14.45
C TRP A 111 -17.81 0.50 15.36
N ASP A 112 -17.82 -0.70 14.80
CA ASP A 112 -17.85 -1.97 15.54
C ASP A 112 -16.47 -2.63 15.46
N GLY A 113 -15.79 -2.70 16.60
CA GLY A 113 -14.48 -3.33 16.77
C GLY A 113 -14.54 -4.61 17.62
N SER A 114 -15.73 -5.16 17.85
CA SER A 114 -15.94 -6.30 18.76
C SER A 114 -15.09 -7.52 18.41
N ALA A 115 -14.86 -7.78 17.11
CA ALA A 115 -14.08 -8.92 16.64
C ALA A 115 -12.60 -8.88 17.07
N THR A 116 -12.05 -7.70 17.34
CA THR A 116 -10.63 -7.50 17.70
C THR A 116 -10.45 -6.78 19.02
N ALA A 117 -11.48 -6.70 19.85
CA ALA A 117 -11.47 -5.95 21.11
C ALA A 117 -10.36 -6.38 22.10
N ALA A 118 -9.93 -7.65 22.03
CA ALA A 118 -8.85 -8.19 22.86
C ALA A 118 -7.45 -8.01 22.25
N LEU A 119 -7.36 -7.50 21.00
CA LEU A 119 -6.08 -7.33 20.32
C LEU A 119 -5.41 -6.03 20.79
N ASN A 120 -4.20 -6.16 21.29
CA ASN A 120 -3.32 -5.08 21.69
C ASN A 120 -1.87 -5.54 21.64
N ASP A 121 -0.91 -4.61 21.73
CA ASP A 121 0.53 -4.90 21.63
C ASP A 121 0.96 -6.03 22.57
N GLY A 122 0.46 -6.03 23.82
CA GLY A 122 0.78 -7.08 24.78
C GLY A 122 0.24 -8.46 24.38
N SER A 123 -0.95 -8.54 23.78
CA SER A 123 -1.53 -9.81 23.30
C SER A 123 -0.78 -10.32 22.06
N ILE A 124 -0.42 -9.43 21.14
CA ILE A 124 0.39 -9.75 19.95
C ILE A 124 1.75 -10.31 20.37
N LEU A 125 2.45 -9.58 21.24
CA LEU A 125 3.78 -9.99 21.73
C LEU A 125 3.75 -11.33 22.45
N ARG A 126 2.77 -11.56 23.32
CA ARG A 126 2.61 -12.87 23.98
C ARG A 126 2.38 -13.98 22.96
N GLY A 127 1.56 -13.74 21.93
CA GLY A 127 1.32 -14.69 20.84
C GLY A 127 2.59 -15.03 20.07
N LEU A 128 3.38 -14.02 19.70
CA LEU A 128 4.67 -14.19 19.01
C LEU A 128 5.67 -14.97 19.88
N LYS A 129 5.77 -14.65 21.16
CA LYS A 129 6.65 -15.34 22.10
C LYS A 129 6.24 -16.81 22.30
N GLN A 130 4.95 -17.08 22.40
CA GLN A 130 4.44 -18.46 22.47
C GLN A 130 4.74 -19.23 21.20
N ALA A 131 4.50 -18.64 20.03
CA ALA A 131 4.76 -19.27 18.73
C ALA A 131 6.25 -19.55 18.50
N SER A 132 7.16 -18.70 18.98
CA SER A 132 8.61 -18.88 18.83
C SER A 132 9.15 -20.09 19.60
N GLY A 133 8.43 -20.61 20.60
CA GLY A 133 8.79 -21.83 21.33
C GLY A 133 8.43 -23.14 20.61
N GLY A 134 7.70 -23.07 19.52
CA GLY A 134 7.25 -24.23 18.74
C GLY A 134 8.18 -24.59 17.57
N ALA A 135 7.89 -25.75 16.94
CA ALA A 135 8.56 -26.11 15.69
C ALA A 135 8.04 -25.20 14.55
N GLY A 136 8.94 -24.45 13.91
CA GLY A 136 8.62 -23.64 12.75
C GLY A 136 8.63 -24.43 11.44
N LEU A 137 8.12 -23.79 10.38
CA LEU A 137 8.30 -24.31 9.02
C LEU A 137 9.75 -24.12 8.57
N VAL A 138 10.31 -25.17 7.96
CA VAL A 138 11.67 -25.11 7.43
C VAL A 138 11.65 -24.37 6.10
N ALA A 139 12.02 -23.10 6.10
CA ALA A 139 12.15 -22.31 4.89
C ALA A 139 13.41 -22.65 4.09
N ARG A 140 14.53 -22.93 4.76
CA ARG A 140 15.80 -23.34 4.15
C ARG A 140 16.60 -24.17 5.15
N LYS A 141 17.20 -25.28 4.67
CA LYS A 141 18.08 -26.12 5.47
C LYS A 141 19.44 -26.26 4.77
N VAL A 142 20.50 -25.84 5.45
CA VAL A 142 21.90 -26.04 5.01
C VAL A 142 22.68 -26.57 6.20
N GLY A 143 23.20 -27.78 6.09
CA GLY A 143 23.85 -28.49 7.20
C GLY A 143 22.85 -28.98 8.25
N ASP A 144 23.33 -29.18 9.49
CA ASP A 144 22.56 -29.62 10.65
C ASP A 144 22.80 -28.68 11.84
N ALA A 145 21.96 -27.67 11.97
CA ALA A 145 22.06 -26.66 13.03
C ALA A 145 21.81 -27.26 14.43
N GLU A 146 20.91 -28.24 14.54
CA GLU A 146 20.61 -28.86 15.85
C GLU A 146 21.77 -29.68 16.35
N ALA A 147 22.41 -30.49 15.50
CA ALA A 147 23.60 -31.25 15.84
C ALA A 147 24.77 -30.31 16.21
N ALA A 148 24.94 -29.22 15.44
CA ALA A 148 25.97 -28.22 15.72
C ALA A 148 25.75 -27.53 17.08
N LEU A 149 24.51 -27.17 17.45
CA LEU A 149 24.19 -26.60 18.75
C LEU A 149 24.46 -27.60 19.89
N LYS A 150 24.14 -28.90 19.72
CA LYS A 150 24.40 -29.93 20.75
C LYS A 150 25.89 -30.12 21.00
N SER A 151 26.73 -29.98 19.99
CA SER A 151 28.20 -30.16 20.09
C SER A 151 28.96 -28.85 20.35
N ALA A 152 28.29 -27.71 20.40
CA ALA A 152 28.93 -26.42 20.55
C ALA A 152 29.59 -26.27 21.91
N ARG A 153 30.86 -25.85 21.93
CA ARG A 153 31.62 -25.55 23.17
C ARG A 153 30.98 -24.41 23.98
N ARG A 154 30.32 -23.47 23.31
CA ARG A 154 29.65 -22.31 23.90
C ARG A 154 28.43 -21.96 23.13
N ILE A 155 27.31 -21.81 23.81
CA ILE A 155 26.03 -21.30 23.21
C ILE A 155 25.77 -19.93 23.81
N VAL A 156 25.52 -18.95 22.94
CA VAL A 156 25.04 -17.62 23.31
C VAL A 156 23.55 -17.55 22.96
N ARG A 157 22.73 -17.15 23.92
CA ARG A 157 21.28 -16.93 23.71
C ARG A 157 20.97 -15.47 23.98
N ALA A 158 20.15 -14.89 23.12
CA ALA A 158 19.64 -13.55 23.27
C ALA A 158 18.19 -13.48 22.76
N GLU A 159 17.39 -12.66 23.39
CA GLU A 159 16.02 -12.35 22.97
C GLU A 159 15.98 -10.85 22.64
N TYR A 160 15.45 -10.51 21.46
CA TYR A 160 15.30 -9.13 21.00
C TYR A 160 13.82 -8.87 20.78
N GLN A 161 13.32 -7.76 21.30
CA GLN A 161 11.94 -7.33 21.14
C GLN A 161 11.93 -5.93 20.53
N LEU A 162 11.16 -5.77 19.45
CA LEU A 162 10.97 -4.51 18.76
C LEU A 162 9.47 -4.18 18.73
N PRO A 163 9.08 -2.91 18.89
CA PRO A 163 7.71 -2.49 18.66
C PRO A 163 7.35 -2.58 17.18
N LEU A 164 6.05 -2.69 16.87
CA LEU A 164 5.53 -2.49 15.53
C LEU A 164 5.68 -1.01 15.18
N LEU A 165 6.36 -0.70 14.08
CA LEU A 165 6.63 0.67 13.65
C LEU A 165 6.04 0.90 12.27
N ALA A 166 5.41 2.06 12.08
CA ALA A 166 4.93 2.48 10.76
C ALA A 166 6.10 2.70 9.79
N HIS A 167 5.90 2.35 8.53
CA HIS A 167 6.87 2.60 7.45
C HIS A 167 7.13 4.10 7.24
N ALA A 168 6.15 4.95 7.52
CA ALA A 168 6.21 6.41 7.49
C ALA A 168 6.88 6.95 6.22
N THR A 169 6.47 6.48 5.06
CA THR A 169 6.94 6.98 3.77
C THR A 169 6.71 8.48 3.66
N LEU A 170 7.64 9.24 3.07
CA LEU A 170 7.52 10.71 3.01
C LEU A 170 6.23 11.13 2.28
N GLU A 171 5.88 10.48 1.19
CA GLU A 171 4.59 10.58 0.54
C GLU A 171 3.59 9.65 1.23
N PRO A 172 2.52 10.15 1.89
CA PRO A 172 1.46 9.30 2.45
C PRO A 172 0.77 8.45 1.38
N GLN A 173 -0.02 7.46 1.78
CA GLN A 173 -0.72 6.60 0.82
C GLN A 173 -1.64 7.43 -0.07
N VAL A 174 -1.52 7.22 -1.37
CA VAL A 174 -2.26 7.93 -2.41
C VAL A 174 -2.59 7.00 -3.55
N CYS A 175 -3.79 7.15 -4.10
CA CYS A 175 -4.23 6.47 -5.31
C CYS A 175 -5.19 7.37 -6.08
N THR A 176 -4.97 7.50 -7.38
CA THR A 176 -5.92 8.15 -8.29
C THR A 176 -6.54 7.08 -9.19
N ALA A 177 -7.86 6.95 -9.13
CA ALA A 177 -8.62 6.02 -9.96
C ALA A 177 -9.55 6.78 -10.90
N ASP A 178 -9.66 6.31 -12.14
CA ASP A 178 -10.63 6.76 -13.14
C ASP A 178 -11.42 5.56 -13.66
N VAL A 179 -12.59 5.33 -13.05
CA VAL A 179 -13.47 4.21 -13.38
C VAL A 179 -14.52 4.65 -14.39
N ARG A 180 -14.56 3.96 -15.52
CA ARG A 180 -15.51 4.18 -16.61
C ARG A 180 -16.24 2.89 -16.94
N ALA A 181 -17.24 2.96 -17.79
CA ALA A 181 -17.91 1.76 -18.30
C ALA A 181 -16.90 0.83 -19.00
N GLY A 182 -16.65 -0.34 -18.41
CA GLY A 182 -15.77 -1.37 -18.96
C GLY A 182 -14.27 -1.09 -18.86
N ALA A 183 -13.81 -0.06 -18.17
CA ALA A 183 -12.39 0.26 -18.02
C ALA A 183 -12.09 0.96 -16.69
N CYS A 184 -10.85 0.78 -16.20
CA CYS A 184 -10.31 1.52 -15.05
C CYS A 184 -8.85 1.89 -15.32
N ASP A 185 -8.52 3.17 -15.20
CA ASP A 185 -7.14 3.64 -15.16
C ASP A 185 -6.77 3.96 -13.71
N LEU A 186 -5.69 3.34 -13.23
CA LEU A 186 -5.17 3.47 -11.88
C LEU A 186 -3.80 4.12 -11.92
N TYR A 187 -3.64 5.30 -11.30
CA TYR A 187 -2.36 6.00 -11.16
C TYR A 187 -1.92 5.86 -9.70
N ILE A 188 -0.83 5.12 -9.48
CA ILE A 188 -0.45 4.72 -8.12
C ILE A 188 1.07 4.51 -7.99
N PRO A 189 1.68 5.02 -6.89
CA PRO A 189 3.04 4.66 -6.51
C PRO A 189 3.04 3.29 -5.82
N THR A 190 3.18 2.21 -6.59
CA THR A 190 3.12 0.82 -6.08
C THR A 190 4.42 0.06 -6.30
N GLN A 191 4.72 -0.87 -5.41
CA GLN A 191 5.79 -1.86 -5.55
C GLN A 191 5.28 -3.19 -6.14
N SER A 192 3.94 -3.33 -6.35
CA SER A 192 3.32 -4.55 -6.87
C SER A 192 2.20 -4.22 -7.86
N GLN A 193 2.56 -4.02 -9.12
CA GLN A 193 1.62 -3.64 -10.18
C GLN A 193 0.53 -4.68 -10.40
N GLY A 194 0.90 -5.98 -10.39
CA GLY A 194 -0.05 -7.07 -10.57
C GLY A 194 -1.09 -7.16 -9.45
N ALA A 195 -0.66 -6.98 -8.19
CA ALA A 195 -1.58 -6.94 -7.05
C ALA A 195 -2.48 -5.69 -7.11
N ALA A 196 -1.94 -4.54 -7.50
CA ALA A 196 -2.71 -3.31 -7.69
C ALA A 196 -3.78 -3.48 -8.78
N GLN A 197 -3.44 -4.11 -9.91
CA GLN A 197 -4.37 -4.41 -10.98
C GLN A 197 -5.52 -5.32 -10.51
N ALA A 198 -5.18 -6.40 -9.79
CA ALA A 198 -6.17 -7.35 -9.29
C ALA A 198 -7.12 -6.71 -8.25
N ALA A 199 -6.58 -5.89 -7.35
CA ALA A 199 -7.39 -5.17 -6.35
C ALA A 199 -8.34 -4.15 -7.02
N ALA A 200 -7.85 -3.38 -7.98
CA ALA A 200 -8.67 -2.42 -8.73
C ALA A 200 -9.75 -3.13 -9.56
N ALA A 201 -9.42 -4.23 -10.22
CA ALA A 201 -10.37 -5.04 -10.98
C ALA A 201 -11.50 -5.55 -10.07
N THR A 202 -11.17 -6.09 -8.91
CA THR A 202 -12.14 -6.57 -7.91
C THR A 202 -13.05 -5.44 -7.43
N ALA A 203 -12.49 -4.30 -7.03
CA ALA A 203 -13.26 -3.16 -6.53
C ALA A 203 -14.17 -2.52 -7.61
N ALA A 204 -13.69 -2.46 -8.85
CA ALA A 204 -14.48 -1.94 -9.98
C ALA A 204 -15.55 -2.93 -10.47
N GLY A 205 -15.38 -4.23 -10.22
CA GLY A 205 -16.19 -5.29 -10.82
C GLY A 205 -15.84 -5.52 -12.30
N LEU A 206 -14.56 -5.42 -12.64
CA LEU A 206 -14.01 -5.56 -13.99
C LEU A 206 -13.09 -6.78 -14.08
N ALA A 207 -12.82 -7.23 -15.32
CA ALA A 207 -11.75 -8.18 -15.57
C ALA A 207 -10.38 -7.48 -15.44
N PRO A 208 -9.30 -8.16 -14.99
CA PRO A 208 -7.96 -7.55 -14.90
C PRO A 208 -7.48 -6.88 -16.20
N ALA A 209 -7.78 -7.46 -17.35
CA ALA A 209 -7.43 -6.89 -18.66
C ALA A 209 -8.10 -5.53 -18.97
N GLN A 210 -9.13 -5.14 -18.20
CA GLN A 210 -9.82 -3.86 -18.32
C GLN A 210 -9.25 -2.79 -17.38
N VAL A 211 -8.20 -3.12 -16.62
CA VAL A 211 -7.54 -2.23 -15.68
C VAL A 211 -6.12 -1.93 -16.15
N ASN A 212 -5.82 -0.66 -16.37
CA ASN A 212 -4.48 -0.16 -16.67
C ASN A 212 -3.85 0.43 -15.40
N VAL A 213 -2.64 -0.02 -15.07
CA VAL A 213 -1.88 0.51 -13.93
C VAL A 213 -0.77 1.42 -14.45
N HIS A 214 -0.89 2.70 -14.16
CA HIS A 214 0.10 3.73 -14.45
C HIS A 214 0.95 3.95 -13.19
N THR A 215 2.11 3.31 -13.15
CA THR A 215 3.01 3.42 -11.99
C THR A 215 3.74 4.77 -12.01
N THR A 216 3.57 5.56 -10.96
CA THR A 216 4.29 6.80 -10.73
C THR A 216 5.58 6.55 -9.96
N PHE A 217 6.43 7.59 -9.82
CA PHE A 217 7.49 7.52 -8.81
C PHE A 217 6.89 7.36 -7.40
N LEU A 218 7.65 6.71 -6.52
CA LEU A 218 7.29 6.48 -5.14
C LEU A 218 8.03 7.48 -4.24
N GLY A 219 7.30 8.21 -3.41
CA GLY A 219 7.85 9.06 -2.35
C GLY A 219 8.25 8.27 -1.10
N GLY A 220 8.91 7.13 -1.30
CA GLY A 220 9.22 6.11 -0.32
C GLY A 220 8.29 4.91 -0.42
N GLY A 221 8.79 3.73 -0.07
CA GLY A 221 8.01 2.48 -0.11
C GLY A 221 8.31 1.60 1.09
N PHE A 222 9.56 1.15 1.22
CA PHE A 222 10.07 0.32 2.33
C PHE A 222 9.28 -0.97 2.57
N GLY A 223 8.48 -1.42 1.59
CA GLY A 223 7.53 -2.53 1.71
C GLY A 223 6.07 -2.09 1.79
N ARG A 224 5.75 -0.90 2.33
CA ARG A 224 4.38 -0.41 2.53
C ARG A 224 3.55 -0.40 1.24
N ARG A 225 4.17 -0.12 0.10
CA ARG A 225 3.47 -0.04 -1.18
C ARG A 225 3.36 -1.39 -1.92
N LEU A 226 3.64 -2.49 -1.23
CA LEU A 226 3.19 -3.84 -1.61
C LEU A 226 1.72 -4.05 -1.27
N GLU A 227 1.23 -3.34 -0.23
CA GLU A 227 -0.17 -3.38 0.18
C GLU A 227 -1.07 -2.61 -0.81
N VAL A 228 -2.32 -3.06 -0.92
CA VAL A 228 -3.30 -2.58 -1.90
C VAL A 228 -4.53 -1.91 -1.25
N ASP A 229 -4.47 -1.66 0.03
CA ASP A 229 -5.57 -1.19 0.88
C ASP A 229 -6.14 0.18 0.46
N VAL A 230 -5.29 1.10 0.00
CA VAL A 230 -5.72 2.43 -0.50
C VAL A 230 -6.50 2.35 -1.82
N ILE A 231 -6.32 1.26 -2.59
CA ILE A 231 -6.83 1.13 -3.96
C ILE A 231 -8.35 0.97 -3.96
N SER A 232 -8.86 0.04 -3.15
CA SER A 232 -10.29 -0.30 -3.15
C SER A 232 -11.15 0.93 -2.90
N ALA A 233 -10.83 1.73 -1.87
CA ALA A 233 -11.57 2.94 -1.55
C ALA A 233 -11.50 4.01 -2.67
N ALA A 234 -10.35 4.18 -3.33
CA ALA A 234 -10.19 5.11 -4.43
C ALA A 234 -11.04 4.71 -5.66
N VAL A 235 -11.01 3.42 -5.99
CA VAL A 235 -11.79 2.85 -7.11
C VAL A 235 -13.29 2.93 -6.83
N GLU A 236 -13.74 2.55 -5.64
CA GLU A 236 -15.13 2.60 -5.23
C GLU A 236 -15.65 4.06 -5.21
N ALA A 237 -14.85 5.01 -4.74
CA ALA A 237 -15.18 6.43 -4.78
C ALA A 237 -15.31 6.95 -6.22
N SER A 238 -14.35 6.64 -7.11
CA SER A 238 -14.41 7.02 -8.53
C SER A 238 -15.63 6.44 -9.22
N LYS A 239 -15.92 5.15 -9.01
CA LYS A 239 -17.09 4.46 -9.55
C LYS A 239 -18.39 5.12 -9.08
N ALA A 240 -18.47 5.51 -7.82
CA ALA A 240 -19.68 6.12 -7.25
C ALA A 240 -19.97 7.52 -7.81
N VAL A 241 -18.94 8.33 -8.07
CA VAL A 241 -19.11 9.70 -8.60
C VAL A 241 -19.02 9.80 -10.12
N GLY A 242 -18.58 8.73 -10.80
CA GLY A 242 -18.42 8.69 -12.26
C GLY A 242 -17.37 9.67 -12.79
N LYS A 243 -16.33 9.95 -12.03
CA LYS A 243 -15.23 10.87 -12.34
C LYS A 243 -13.91 10.34 -11.79
N PRO A 244 -12.76 10.79 -12.33
CA PRO A 244 -11.48 10.51 -11.70
C PRO A 244 -11.47 11.03 -10.26
N VAL A 245 -10.97 10.21 -9.32
CA VAL A 245 -10.86 10.57 -7.91
C VAL A 245 -9.44 10.28 -7.42
N LYS A 246 -8.79 11.30 -6.83
CA LYS A 246 -7.56 11.14 -6.06
C LYS A 246 -7.92 10.99 -4.59
N LEU A 247 -7.69 9.81 -4.03
CA LEU A 247 -7.76 9.56 -2.61
C LEU A 247 -6.37 9.72 -2.01
N LEU A 248 -6.24 10.58 -1.00
CA LEU A 248 -4.98 10.85 -0.30
C LEU A 248 -5.20 10.74 1.20
N TRP A 249 -4.37 9.95 1.87
CA TRP A 249 -4.35 9.86 3.32
C TRP A 249 -3.61 11.03 3.95
N THR A 250 -3.97 11.36 5.18
CA THR A 250 -3.14 12.24 6.00
C THR A 250 -1.93 11.47 6.53
N ARG A 251 -0.97 12.18 7.13
CA ARG A 251 0.15 11.51 7.82
C ARG A 251 -0.36 10.70 9.02
N GLU A 252 -1.36 11.21 9.71
CA GLU A 252 -2.00 10.51 10.82
C GLU A 252 -2.67 9.21 10.36
N ASP A 253 -3.40 9.26 9.23
CA ASP A 253 -4.00 8.06 8.63
C ASP A 253 -2.93 7.04 8.26
N ASP A 254 -1.86 7.47 7.58
CA ASP A 254 -0.77 6.63 7.10
C ASP A 254 -0.01 5.91 8.24
N THR A 255 0.19 6.59 9.37
CA THR A 255 0.86 6.00 10.54
C THR A 255 -0.06 5.14 11.40
N THR A 256 -1.37 5.43 11.40
CA THR A 256 -2.35 4.70 12.23
C THR A 256 -2.86 3.43 11.56
N HIS A 257 -2.93 3.42 10.23
CA HIS A 257 -3.45 2.31 9.42
C HIS A 257 -2.35 1.62 8.61
N ASP A 258 -1.14 1.60 9.12
CA ASP A 258 -0.03 0.92 8.47
C ASP A 258 -0.19 -0.62 8.56
N ALA A 259 0.47 -1.35 7.68
CA ALA A 259 0.54 -2.81 7.66
C ALA A 259 1.88 -3.27 8.27
N TYR A 260 1.86 -4.35 9.06
CA TYR A 260 3.02 -4.86 9.80
C TYR A 260 3.29 -6.33 9.48
#